data_645d26ccdbf9862bf64da88a8dfcec7f
#
_entry.id   645d26ccdbf9862bf64da88a8dfcec7f
#
_cell.length_a   1.000
_cell.length_b   1.000
_cell.length_c   1.000
_cell.angle_alpha   90.00
_cell.angle_beta   90.00
_cell.angle_gamma   90.00
#
_symmetry.space_group_name_H-M   'P 1'
#
loop_
_entity.id
_entity.type
_entity.pdbx_description
1 polymer ?
#
loop_
_entity_poly.entity_id
_entity_poly.type
_entity_poly.pdbx_seq_one_letter_code
_entity_poly.pdbx_strand_id
1 'polypeptide(L)'
;MLKTECVVDTKENAESIQSSVMGKMAHSWKRSLLRSFIIGIVITTIVLTAIFGTYYALFIRQNSMVSPEQISISAYSLTDEQITFRLELLDGYCGGTIKTYTDENRNLYISVLRTVIKEELSDGETEIMNYGFNHEKKDYIAVYYGTPNNCELIWKKGDLLPTAPKDIFE
;
A
#
# COMPACT_ATOMS: atom_id res chain seq x y z
N MET A 1 49.40 -69.88 23.19
CA MET A 1 48.15 -69.27 23.57
C MET A 1 48.29 -67.70 23.57
N LEU A 2 48.97 -67.14 22.56
CA LEU A 2 49.35 -65.65 22.52
C LEU A 2 48.90 -64.95 21.23
N LYS A 3 48.10 -65.62 20.35
CA LYS A 3 47.68 -65.03 19.08
C LYS A 3 46.23 -64.46 19.04
N THR A 4 45.44 -64.78 20.06
CA THR A 4 44.01 -64.46 20.06
C THR A 4 43.70 -63.07 20.70
N GLU A 5 44.51 -62.66 21.69
CA GLU A 5 44.31 -61.38 22.36
C GLU A 5 44.66 -60.18 21.48
N CYS A 6 45.69 -60.26 20.64
CA CYS A 6 46.12 -59.18 19.76
C CYS A 6 45.11 -58.86 18.61
N VAL A 7 44.27 -59.81 18.23
CA VAL A 7 43.28 -59.68 17.15
C VAL A 7 41.98 -59.08 17.67
N VAL A 8 41.63 -59.32 18.92
CA VAL A 8 40.42 -58.77 19.55
C VAL A 8 40.63 -57.26 19.82
N ASP A 9 41.79 -56.88 20.33
CA ASP A 9 42.13 -55.47 20.64
C ASP A 9 42.16 -54.60 19.38
N THR A 10 42.60 -55.15 18.24
CA THR A 10 42.60 -54.42 16.96
C THR A 10 41.22 -54.25 16.36
N LYS A 11 40.30 -55.20 16.56
CA LYS A 11 38.91 -55.07 16.08
C LYS A 11 38.11 -54.02 16.91
N GLU A 12 38.23 -54.05 18.21
CA GLU A 12 37.54 -53.14 19.12
C GLU A 12 38.01 -51.69 18.92
N ASN A 13 39.30 -51.50 18.69
CA ASN A 13 39.85 -50.19 18.32
C ASN A 13 39.36 -49.72 16.94
N ALA A 14 39.24 -50.61 15.96
CA ALA A 14 38.73 -50.27 14.62
C ALA A 14 37.24 -49.86 14.65
N GLU A 15 36.40 -50.58 15.41
CA GLU A 15 34.98 -50.29 15.57
C GLU A 15 34.76 -48.95 16.32
N SER A 16 35.58 -48.66 17.36
CA SER A 16 35.50 -47.39 18.08
C SER A 16 35.90 -46.19 17.23
N ILE A 17 36.94 -46.33 16.41
CA ILE A 17 37.36 -45.32 15.44
C ILE A 17 36.28 -45.08 14.37
N GLN A 18 35.70 -46.15 13.85
CA GLN A 18 34.66 -46.10 12.84
C GLN A 18 33.39 -45.40 13.37
N SER A 19 32.96 -45.72 14.60
CA SER A 19 31.80 -45.06 15.24
C SER A 19 32.06 -43.56 15.50
N SER A 20 33.27 -43.18 15.90
CA SER A 20 33.67 -41.82 16.12
C SER A 20 33.72 -41.01 14.80
N VAL A 21 34.21 -41.61 13.72
CA VAL A 21 34.24 -40.96 12.39
C VAL A 21 32.84 -40.78 11.83
N MET A 22 31.96 -41.80 11.94
CA MET A 22 30.55 -41.68 11.54
C MET A 22 29.80 -40.59 12.33
N GLY A 23 30.03 -40.51 13.64
CA GLY A 23 29.46 -39.47 14.47
C GLY A 23 29.87 -38.06 14.05
N LYS A 24 31.16 -37.86 13.74
CA LYS A 24 31.67 -36.56 13.24
C LYS A 24 31.10 -36.23 11.87
N MET A 25 30.99 -37.19 10.97
CA MET A 25 30.39 -36.97 9.64
C MET A 25 28.91 -36.62 9.74
N ALA A 26 28.13 -37.33 10.55
CA ALA A 26 26.71 -37.04 10.78
C ALA A 26 26.49 -35.66 11.36
N HIS A 27 27.31 -35.24 12.30
CA HIS A 27 27.24 -33.90 12.89
C HIS A 27 27.64 -32.80 11.89
N SER A 28 28.66 -33.00 11.09
CA SER A 28 29.08 -32.12 10.04
C SER A 28 27.99 -31.94 8.97
N TRP A 29 27.35 -33.03 8.57
CA TRP A 29 26.28 -33.05 7.58
C TRP A 29 25.02 -32.31 8.09
N LYS A 30 24.59 -32.57 9.32
CA LYS A 30 23.48 -31.84 9.97
C LYS A 30 23.75 -30.34 10.03
N ARG A 31 24.98 -29.95 10.35
CA ARG A 31 25.37 -28.56 10.40
C ARG A 31 25.37 -27.88 9.02
N SER A 32 25.79 -28.59 7.98
CA SER A 32 25.73 -28.11 6.59
C SER A 32 24.30 -27.97 6.11
N LEU A 33 23.42 -28.94 6.37
CA LEU A 33 22.01 -28.86 6.03
C LEU A 33 21.33 -27.68 6.72
N LEU A 34 21.57 -27.50 8.02
CA LEU A 34 21.01 -26.36 8.77
C LEU A 34 21.45 -25.02 8.20
N ARG A 35 22.72 -24.87 7.84
CA ARG A 35 23.24 -23.66 7.21
C ARG A 35 22.57 -23.38 5.86
N SER A 36 22.47 -24.41 5.00
CA SER A 36 21.81 -24.28 3.70
C SER A 36 20.34 -23.92 3.84
N PHE A 37 19.65 -24.48 4.83
CA PHE A 37 18.27 -24.15 5.13
C PHE A 37 18.09 -22.70 5.58
N ILE A 38 18.94 -22.23 6.51
CA ILE A 38 18.94 -20.84 6.97
C ILE A 38 19.21 -19.87 5.81
N ILE A 39 20.22 -20.17 4.99
CA ILE A 39 20.54 -19.35 3.82
C ILE A 39 19.35 -19.29 2.85
N GLY A 40 18.71 -20.45 2.60
CA GLY A 40 17.50 -20.52 1.77
C GLY A 40 16.37 -19.63 2.29
N ILE A 41 16.08 -19.68 3.60
CA ILE A 41 15.07 -18.81 4.22
C ILE A 41 15.43 -17.34 4.03
N VAL A 42 16.67 -16.95 4.30
CA VAL A 42 17.10 -15.55 4.18
C VAL A 42 16.95 -15.05 2.75
N ILE A 43 17.41 -15.82 1.76
CA ILE A 43 17.27 -15.44 0.34
C ILE A 43 15.80 -15.32 -0.04
N THR A 44 14.96 -16.29 0.33
CA THR A 44 13.52 -16.26 0.04
C THR A 44 12.85 -15.03 0.66
N THR A 45 13.19 -14.72 1.90
CA THR A 45 12.64 -13.53 2.59
C THR A 45 13.04 -12.24 1.86
N ILE A 46 14.30 -12.11 1.43
CA ILE A 46 14.77 -10.93 0.68
C ILE A 46 14.01 -10.80 -0.65
N VAL A 47 13.87 -11.89 -1.38
CA VAL A 47 13.15 -11.90 -2.68
C VAL A 47 11.69 -11.51 -2.49
N LEU A 48 11.00 -12.10 -1.53
CA LEU A 48 9.60 -11.77 -1.23
C LEU A 48 9.45 -10.30 -0.81
N THR A 49 10.33 -9.81 0.05
CA THR A 49 10.30 -8.39 0.47
C THR A 49 10.52 -7.46 -0.71
N ALA A 50 11.42 -7.79 -1.63
CA ALA A 50 11.64 -7.00 -2.83
C ALA A 50 10.41 -6.99 -3.75
N ILE A 51 9.78 -8.15 -3.98
CA ILE A 51 8.56 -8.26 -4.81
C ILE A 51 7.42 -7.46 -4.19
N PHE A 52 7.11 -7.69 -2.90
CA PHE A 52 6.03 -6.98 -2.21
C PHE A 52 6.31 -5.49 -2.08
N GLY A 53 7.55 -5.10 -1.80
CA GLY A 53 7.96 -3.70 -1.74
C GLY A 53 7.79 -2.98 -3.08
N THR A 54 8.17 -3.62 -4.17
CA THR A 54 7.99 -3.09 -5.53
C THR A 54 6.51 -2.99 -5.89
N TYR A 55 5.73 -4.03 -5.61
CA TYR A 55 4.28 -4.02 -5.83
C TYR A 55 3.61 -2.89 -5.06
N TYR A 56 3.93 -2.74 -3.77
CA TYR A 56 3.40 -1.66 -2.95
C TYR A 56 3.76 -0.28 -3.49
N ALA A 57 5.02 -0.08 -3.90
CA ALA A 57 5.49 1.20 -4.41
C ALA A 57 4.83 1.60 -5.74
N LEU A 58 4.55 0.64 -6.61
CA LEU A 58 4.00 0.90 -7.94
C LEU A 58 2.47 1.01 -7.95
N PHE A 59 1.78 0.15 -7.20
CA PHE A 59 0.31 0.01 -7.29
C PHE A 59 -0.46 0.59 -6.11
N ILE A 60 0.15 0.64 -4.93
CA ILE A 60 -0.57 1.06 -3.72
C ILE A 60 -0.17 2.47 -3.28
N ARG A 61 1.12 2.81 -3.40
CA ARG A 61 1.59 4.12 -3.02
C ARG A 61 1.08 5.19 -4.00
N GLN A 62 0.24 6.08 -3.49
CA GLN A 62 -0.29 7.22 -4.22
C GLN A 62 0.72 8.36 -4.15
N ASN A 63 1.29 8.75 -5.29
CA ASN A 63 2.39 9.71 -5.33
C ASN A 63 2.09 11.00 -6.09
N SER A 64 1.07 11.02 -6.94
CA SER A 64 0.74 12.19 -7.75
C SER A 64 -0.66 12.70 -7.45
N MET A 65 -0.76 13.96 -7.13
CA MET A 65 -2.04 14.67 -7.03
C MET A 65 -2.49 15.08 -8.43
N VAL A 66 -3.77 14.93 -8.73
CA VAL A 66 -4.38 15.47 -9.95
C VAL A 66 -4.33 17.00 -9.87
N SER A 67 -3.81 17.64 -10.92
CA SER A 67 -3.70 19.11 -10.96
C SER A 67 -5.08 19.77 -10.93
N PRO A 68 -5.25 20.92 -10.29
CA PRO A 68 -6.50 21.67 -10.33
C PRO A 68 -6.99 21.99 -11.75
N GLU A 69 -6.09 22.12 -12.73
CA GLU A 69 -6.41 22.35 -14.14
C GLU A 69 -7.03 21.13 -14.84
N GLN A 70 -6.85 19.94 -14.26
CA GLN A 70 -7.32 18.65 -14.79
C GLN A 70 -8.53 18.09 -14.01
N ILE A 71 -9.19 18.93 -13.25
CA ILE A 71 -10.36 18.54 -12.47
C ILE A 71 -11.42 19.62 -12.56
N SER A 72 -12.67 19.20 -12.78
CA SER A 72 -13.83 20.06 -12.66
C SER A 72 -14.55 19.75 -11.36
N ILE A 73 -14.80 20.76 -10.53
CA ILE A 73 -15.40 20.56 -9.22
C ILE A 73 -16.69 21.35 -9.14
N SER A 74 -17.79 20.65 -8.86
CA SER A 74 -19.08 21.24 -8.58
C SER A 74 -19.52 20.90 -7.16
N ALA A 75 -20.04 21.89 -6.44
CA ALA A 75 -20.58 21.72 -5.11
C ALA A 75 -22.10 21.90 -5.17
N TYR A 76 -22.85 21.01 -4.49
CA TYR A 76 -24.31 21.10 -4.43
C TYR A 76 -24.81 20.62 -3.07
N SER A 77 -26.01 21.04 -2.73
CA SER A 77 -26.72 20.60 -1.54
C SER A 77 -27.54 19.34 -1.87
N LEU A 78 -27.25 18.24 -1.19
CA LEU A 78 -28.04 17.01 -1.31
C LEU A 78 -29.27 17.05 -0.41
N THR A 79 -29.10 17.56 0.79
CA THR A 79 -30.13 17.86 1.78
C THR A 79 -29.76 19.17 2.48
N ASP A 80 -30.67 19.69 3.31
CA ASP A 80 -30.39 20.92 4.10
C ASP A 80 -29.13 20.77 4.99
N GLU A 81 -28.74 19.55 5.32
CA GLU A 81 -27.60 19.25 6.19
C GLU A 81 -26.35 18.75 5.45
N GLN A 82 -26.50 18.28 4.21
CA GLN A 82 -25.45 17.58 3.49
C GLN A 82 -25.00 18.37 2.27
N ILE A 83 -23.70 18.67 2.25
CA ILE A 83 -22.99 19.24 1.10
C ILE A 83 -22.22 18.13 0.42
N THR A 84 -22.29 18.07 -0.90
CA THR A 84 -21.56 17.12 -1.72
C THR A 84 -20.77 17.84 -2.80
N PHE A 85 -19.55 17.38 -3.03
CA PHE A 85 -18.65 17.82 -4.09
C PHE A 85 -18.55 16.70 -5.11
N ARG A 86 -18.89 17.02 -6.37
CA ARG A 86 -18.65 16.16 -7.51
C ARG A 86 -17.36 16.58 -8.16
N LEU A 87 -16.43 15.65 -8.26
CA LEU A 87 -15.11 15.84 -8.82
C LEU A 87 -15.06 15.06 -10.14
N GLU A 88 -14.99 15.76 -11.25
CA GLU A 88 -14.84 15.19 -12.59
C GLU A 88 -13.38 15.29 -13.01
N LEU A 89 -12.72 14.14 -13.16
CA LEU A 89 -11.30 14.09 -13.49
C LEU A 89 -11.14 14.05 -15.01
N LEU A 90 -10.44 15.05 -15.54
CA LEU A 90 -10.23 15.28 -16.98
C LEU A 90 -8.84 14.82 -17.42
N ASP A 91 -8.10 14.13 -16.56
CA ASP A 91 -6.74 13.66 -16.83
C ASP A 91 -6.67 12.37 -17.67
N GLY A 92 -7.82 11.77 -18.03
CA GLY A 92 -7.91 10.57 -18.86
C GLY A 92 -7.54 9.25 -18.17
N TYR A 93 -7.47 9.23 -16.83
CA TYR A 93 -7.13 8.04 -16.07
C TYR A 93 -8.23 7.70 -15.06
N CYS A 94 -8.28 6.42 -14.64
CA CYS A 94 -9.15 5.94 -13.56
C CYS A 94 -8.37 5.50 -12.31
N GLY A 95 -9.09 5.15 -11.25
CA GLY A 95 -8.51 4.61 -10.01
C GLY A 95 -7.94 5.68 -9.08
N GLY A 96 -8.55 6.85 -9.03
CA GLY A 96 -8.20 7.91 -8.07
C GLY A 96 -8.67 7.59 -6.64
N THR A 97 -8.00 8.18 -5.67
CA THR A 97 -8.42 8.11 -4.26
C THR A 97 -8.50 9.52 -3.69
N ILE A 98 -9.65 9.84 -3.09
CA ILE A 98 -9.84 11.11 -2.40
C ILE A 98 -9.10 11.05 -1.05
N LYS A 99 -8.19 12.01 -0.83
CA LYS A 99 -7.62 12.29 0.49
C LYS A 99 -8.09 13.62 1.00
N THR A 100 -8.36 13.67 2.29
CA THR A 100 -8.81 14.88 2.97
C THR A 100 -7.88 15.21 4.12
N TYR A 101 -7.66 16.51 4.33
CA TYR A 101 -6.92 17.05 5.44
C TYR A 101 -7.69 18.25 6.01
N THR A 102 -7.73 18.38 7.32
CA THR A 102 -8.37 19.52 7.99
C THR A 102 -7.31 20.26 8.80
N ASP A 103 -7.21 21.57 8.62
CA ASP A 103 -6.30 22.42 9.37
C ASP A 103 -6.88 22.89 10.72
N GLU A 104 -6.08 23.60 11.49
CA GLU A 104 -6.47 24.15 12.80
C GLU A 104 -7.57 25.22 12.69
N ASN A 105 -7.71 25.85 11.52
CA ASN A 105 -8.73 26.85 11.21
C ASN A 105 -10.04 26.24 10.71
N ARG A 106 -10.17 24.91 10.76
CA ARG A 106 -11.32 24.16 10.26
C ARG A 106 -11.55 24.29 8.75
N ASN A 107 -10.49 24.53 7.99
CA ASN A 107 -10.54 24.42 6.55
C ASN A 107 -10.31 22.98 6.12
N LEU A 108 -11.15 22.49 5.22
CA LEU A 108 -11.03 21.15 4.64
C LEU A 108 -10.31 21.25 3.30
N TYR A 109 -9.26 20.46 3.14
CA TYR A 109 -8.55 20.28 1.88
C TYR A 109 -8.89 18.92 1.30
N ILE A 110 -9.34 18.88 0.05
CA ILE A 110 -9.66 17.68 -0.70
C ILE A 110 -8.61 17.55 -1.79
N SER A 111 -8.05 16.39 -1.96
CA SER A 111 -7.12 16.09 -3.05
C SER A 111 -7.40 14.71 -3.62
N VAL A 112 -7.32 14.56 -4.94
CA VAL A 112 -7.39 13.28 -5.62
C VAL A 112 -5.97 12.85 -5.94
N LEU A 113 -5.61 11.65 -5.49
CA LEU A 113 -4.29 11.07 -5.70
C LEU A 113 -4.37 9.89 -6.64
N ARG A 114 -3.38 9.77 -7.52
CA ARG A 114 -3.17 8.65 -8.44
C ARG A 114 -2.05 7.74 -7.96
N THR A 115 -2.14 6.48 -8.28
CA THR A 115 -1.02 5.52 -8.17
C THR A 115 0.05 5.82 -9.23
N VAL A 116 1.25 5.24 -9.08
CA VAL A 116 2.33 5.40 -10.07
C VAL A 116 1.94 4.80 -11.42
N ILE A 117 1.33 3.61 -11.39
CA ILE A 117 0.77 2.98 -12.58
C ILE A 117 -0.69 3.42 -12.66
N LYS A 118 -1.03 4.06 -13.77
CA LYS A 118 -2.36 4.60 -14.05
C LYS A 118 -3.04 3.72 -15.09
N GLU A 119 -4.34 3.54 -14.94
CA GLU A 119 -5.19 2.90 -15.94
C GLU A 119 -5.86 3.99 -16.79
N GLU A 120 -5.72 3.89 -18.10
CA GLU A 120 -6.30 4.85 -19.03
C GLU A 120 -7.79 4.58 -19.21
N LEU A 121 -8.57 5.64 -19.26
CA LEU A 121 -9.98 5.60 -19.61
C LEU A 121 -10.14 5.53 -21.14
N SER A 122 -11.28 5.02 -21.60
CA SER A 122 -11.64 5.05 -23.01
C SER A 122 -11.83 6.50 -23.49
N ASP A 123 -11.65 6.73 -24.79
CA ASP A 123 -11.80 8.05 -25.38
C ASP A 123 -13.17 8.67 -25.07
N GLY A 124 -13.13 9.85 -24.46
CA GLY A 124 -14.34 10.61 -24.08
C GLY A 124 -14.96 10.22 -22.73
N GLU A 125 -14.39 9.27 -22.00
CA GLU A 125 -14.80 8.96 -20.63
C GLU A 125 -14.09 9.85 -19.60
N THR A 126 -14.80 10.17 -18.52
CA THR A 126 -14.25 10.89 -17.36
C THR A 126 -14.54 10.11 -16.08
N GLU A 127 -13.60 10.09 -15.17
CA GLU A 127 -13.85 9.53 -13.85
C GLU A 127 -14.58 10.55 -12.97
N ILE A 128 -15.70 10.13 -12.40
CA ILE A 128 -16.50 10.96 -11.50
C ILE A 128 -16.37 10.43 -10.08
N MET A 129 -16.00 11.29 -9.16
CA MET A 129 -15.90 10.97 -7.73
C MET A 129 -16.76 11.93 -6.94
N ASN A 130 -17.49 11.41 -5.95
CA ASN A 130 -18.30 12.23 -5.06
C ASN A 130 -17.72 12.20 -3.65
N TYR A 131 -17.62 13.37 -3.04
CA TYR A 131 -17.24 13.53 -1.64
C TYR A 131 -18.28 14.40 -0.93
N GLY A 132 -18.88 13.90 0.15
CA GLY A 132 -19.87 14.63 0.89
C GLY A 132 -19.60 14.63 2.40
N PHE A 133 -20.12 15.66 3.07
CA PHE A 133 -20.13 15.73 4.52
C PHE A 133 -21.40 16.40 5.05
N ASN A 134 -21.77 16.05 6.28
CA ASN A 134 -22.84 16.72 6.99
C ASN A 134 -22.27 17.97 7.67
N HIS A 135 -22.74 19.16 7.26
CA HIS A 135 -22.19 20.43 7.73
C HIS A 135 -22.63 20.81 9.16
N GLU A 136 -23.67 20.18 9.69
CA GLU A 136 -24.03 20.37 11.09
C GLU A 136 -23.09 19.62 12.03
N LYS A 137 -22.64 18.42 11.61
CA LYS A 137 -21.68 17.62 12.38
C LYS A 137 -20.24 18.07 12.20
N LYS A 138 -19.92 18.61 11.03
CA LYS A 138 -18.56 19.02 10.65
C LYS A 138 -18.57 20.52 10.33
N ASP A 139 -18.24 21.35 11.30
CA ASP A 139 -18.26 22.81 11.17
C ASP A 139 -17.02 23.32 10.42
N TYR A 140 -16.92 22.99 9.13
CA TYR A 140 -15.89 23.53 8.25
C TYR A 140 -16.21 24.97 7.87
N ILE A 141 -15.16 25.81 7.79
CA ILE A 141 -15.28 27.22 7.38
C ILE A 141 -15.14 27.35 5.87
N ALA A 142 -14.22 26.60 5.26
CA ALA A 142 -14.02 26.58 3.82
C ALA A 142 -13.55 25.20 3.36
N VAL A 143 -13.76 24.89 2.09
CA VAL A 143 -13.26 23.69 1.42
C VAL A 143 -12.41 24.11 0.24
N TYR A 144 -11.24 23.54 0.16
CA TYR A 144 -10.25 23.78 -0.89
C TYR A 144 -9.93 22.48 -1.62
N TYR A 145 -9.63 22.58 -2.90
CA TYR A 145 -8.96 21.52 -3.63
C TYR A 145 -7.46 21.74 -3.61
N GLY A 146 -6.70 20.72 -3.25
CA GLY A 146 -5.25 20.79 -3.22
C GLY A 146 -4.64 20.55 -1.85
N THR A 147 -3.48 21.14 -1.65
CA THR A 147 -2.73 21.10 -0.38
C THR A 147 -2.70 22.49 0.24
N PRO A 148 -2.44 22.65 1.56
CA PRO A 148 -2.38 23.96 2.20
C PRO A 148 -1.47 24.99 1.53
N ASN A 149 -0.42 24.51 0.83
CA ASN A 149 0.55 25.39 0.15
C ASN A 149 0.17 25.69 -1.30
N ASN A 150 -0.71 24.91 -1.89
CA ASN A 150 -1.18 25.08 -3.26
C ASN A 150 -2.62 24.56 -3.34
N CYS A 151 -3.58 25.45 -3.19
CA CYS A 151 -4.99 25.11 -3.13
C CYS A 151 -5.87 26.15 -3.85
N GLU A 152 -7.01 25.67 -4.33
CA GLU A 152 -8.07 26.46 -4.92
C GLU A 152 -9.31 26.39 -4.04
N LEU A 153 -9.97 27.51 -3.79
CA LEU A 153 -11.19 27.58 -2.99
C LEU A 153 -12.36 27.02 -3.79
N ILE A 154 -13.07 26.02 -3.23
CA ILE A 154 -14.24 25.41 -3.86
C ILE A 154 -15.53 25.91 -3.21
N TRP A 155 -15.52 26.03 -1.89
CA TRP A 155 -16.71 26.41 -1.11
C TRP A 155 -16.32 27.10 0.18
N LYS A 156 -17.16 28.04 0.58
CA LYS A 156 -17.04 28.75 1.87
C LYS A 156 -18.38 28.72 2.60
N LYS A 157 -18.33 28.66 3.92
CA LYS A 157 -19.53 28.67 4.77
C LYS A 157 -20.35 29.96 4.51
N GLY A 158 -21.62 29.72 4.15
CA GLY A 158 -22.55 30.78 3.77
C GLY A 158 -22.77 30.95 2.27
N ASP A 159 -22.00 30.22 1.43
CA ASP A 159 -22.26 30.20 0.00
C ASP A 159 -23.59 29.50 -0.30
N LEU A 160 -24.36 30.06 -1.24
CA LEU A 160 -25.56 29.42 -1.75
C LEU A 160 -25.18 28.28 -2.70
N LEU A 161 -25.59 27.08 -2.37
CA LEU A 161 -25.33 25.89 -3.19
C LEU A 161 -26.58 25.55 -4.02
N PRO A 162 -26.38 25.12 -5.29
CA PRO A 162 -27.49 24.57 -6.07
C PRO A 162 -27.98 23.26 -5.46
N THR A 163 -29.24 22.93 -5.73
CA THR A 163 -29.79 21.60 -5.39
C THR A 163 -29.11 20.52 -6.23
N ALA A 164 -28.96 19.33 -5.69
CA ALA A 164 -28.37 18.19 -6.38
C ALA A 164 -28.96 17.98 -7.78
N PRO A 165 -28.12 17.76 -8.80
CA PRO A 165 -28.58 17.36 -10.12
C PRO A 165 -29.33 16.00 -10.05
N LYS A 166 -30.33 15.82 -10.92
CA LYS A 166 -31.17 14.62 -10.92
C LYS A 166 -30.42 13.35 -11.33
N ASP A 167 -29.38 13.50 -12.13
CA ASP A 167 -28.52 12.43 -12.68
C ASP A 167 -27.58 11.77 -11.65
N ILE A 168 -27.55 12.27 -10.43
CA ILE A 168 -26.74 11.68 -9.35
C ILE A 168 -27.41 10.43 -8.75
N PHE A 169 -28.68 10.25 -8.99
CA PHE A 169 -29.48 9.16 -8.42
C PHE A 169 -29.87 8.07 -9.44
N GLU A 170 -29.46 8.21 -10.68
CA GLU A 170 -29.59 7.19 -11.73
C GLU A 170 -28.28 6.41 -11.93
#